data_78f12c81abf6319af8c1ee41b3522e02
#
_entry.id   78f12c81abf6319af8c1ee41b3522e02
#
_cell.length_a   1.000
_cell.length_b   1.000
_cell.length_c   1.000
_cell.angle_alpha   90.00
_cell.angle_beta   90.00
_cell.angle_gamma   90.00
#
_symmetry.space_group_name_H-M   'P 1'
#
loop_
_entity.id
_entity.type
_entity.pdbx_description
1 polymer ?
#
loop_
_entity_poly.entity_id
_entity_poly.type
_entity_poly.pdbx_seq_one_letter_code
_entity_poly.pdbx_strand_id
1 'polypeptide(L)'
;MKKWYKGDTHLHTTNSDGNMTPEKLISECKKIGLDYMIITDHNYNTIKKSRFDGDMLIIQGQELTDEPGHVNVWGAKVPHDPPHKLDTVDDYKKLIDASREAGATISLNHPFCSNCPFLLD
;
A
#
# COMPACT_ATOMS: atom_id res chain seq x y z
N MET A 1 -14.56 -10.84 23.57
CA MET A 1 -15.53 -10.61 22.47
C MET A 1 -14.75 -10.26 21.21
N LYS A 2 -15.00 -10.88 20.06
CA LYS A 2 -14.40 -10.46 18.77
C LYS A 2 -15.05 -9.14 18.35
N LYS A 3 -14.23 -8.14 17.99
CA LYS A 3 -14.68 -6.85 17.46
C LYS A 3 -14.37 -6.79 15.96
N TRP A 4 -15.29 -6.29 15.15
CA TRP A 4 -15.09 -6.01 13.74
C TRP A 4 -14.58 -4.59 13.57
N TYR A 5 -13.63 -4.42 12.65
CA TYR A 5 -13.09 -3.12 12.24
C TYR A 5 -13.33 -2.94 10.74
N LYS A 6 -13.78 -1.75 10.37
CA LYS A 6 -14.05 -1.35 9.00
C LYS A 6 -12.89 -0.55 8.46
N GLY A 7 -12.32 -0.96 7.34
CA GLY A 7 -11.18 -0.26 6.75
C GLY A 7 -11.04 -0.46 5.26
N ASP A 8 -10.15 0.34 4.66
CA ASP A 8 -9.72 0.21 3.29
C ASP A 8 -8.19 0.07 3.24
N THR A 9 -7.70 -0.90 2.49
CA THR A 9 -6.29 -1.30 2.45
C THR A 9 -5.59 -0.99 1.12
N HIS A 10 -6.29 -0.32 0.18
CA HIS A 10 -5.73 -0.02 -1.13
C HIS A 10 -6.27 1.32 -1.64
N LEU A 11 -5.60 2.41 -1.31
CA LEU A 11 -6.01 3.77 -1.59
C LEU A 11 -4.87 4.56 -2.23
N HIS A 12 -5.22 5.39 -3.23
CA HIS A 12 -4.30 6.25 -3.94
C HIS A 12 -4.62 7.72 -3.75
N THR A 13 -3.59 8.55 -3.68
CA THR A 13 -3.68 10.00 -3.56
C THR A 13 -3.07 10.69 -4.77
N THR A 14 -3.10 12.03 -4.78
CA THR A 14 -2.40 12.84 -5.79
C THR A 14 -0.86 12.68 -5.75
N ASN A 15 -0.32 11.92 -4.82
CA ASN A 15 1.10 11.55 -4.83
C ASN A 15 1.40 10.42 -5.84
N SER A 16 0.38 9.75 -6.36
CA SER A 16 0.47 8.86 -7.52
C SER A 16 -0.65 9.18 -8.53
N ASP A 17 -1.68 8.40 -8.63
CA ASP A 17 -2.73 8.53 -9.64
C ASP A 17 -4.14 8.74 -9.06
N GLY A 18 -4.26 8.95 -7.77
CA GLY A 18 -5.52 9.28 -7.10
C GLY A 18 -5.95 10.73 -7.33
N ASN A 19 -7.22 11.02 -7.08
CA ASN A 19 -7.85 12.32 -7.34
C ASN A 19 -7.92 13.24 -6.11
N MET A 20 -7.52 12.76 -4.94
CA MET A 20 -7.58 13.51 -3.68
C MET A 20 -6.19 13.66 -3.08
N THR A 21 -5.91 14.82 -2.44
CA THR A 21 -4.72 14.95 -1.61
C THR A 21 -4.80 13.97 -0.41
N PRO A 22 -3.66 13.60 0.19
CA PRO A 22 -3.67 12.72 1.37
C PRO A 22 -4.59 13.24 2.48
N GLU A 23 -4.57 14.54 2.76
CA GLU A 23 -5.38 15.17 3.81
C GLU A 23 -6.88 15.08 3.49
N LYS A 24 -7.24 15.31 2.22
CA LYS A 24 -8.63 15.21 1.78
C LYS A 24 -9.12 13.78 1.88
N LEU A 25 -8.34 12.81 1.42
CA LEU A 25 -8.68 11.39 1.48
C LEU A 25 -8.86 10.93 2.93
N ILE A 26 -7.94 11.29 3.82
CA ILE A 26 -8.04 11.00 5.27
C ILE A 26 -9.36 11.58 5.83
N SER A 27 -9.67 12.84 5.50
CA SER A 27 -10.90 13.48 5.95
C SER A 27 -12.16 12.75 5.46
N GLU A 28 -12.20 12.30 4.20
CA GLU A 28 -13.34 11.56 3.65
C GLU A 28 -13.48 10.18 4.30
N CYS A 29 -12.38 9.46 4.52
CA CYS A 29 -12.38 8.17 5.21
C CYS A 29 -12.93 8.29 6.65
N LYS A 30 -12.58 9.35 7.36
CA LYS A 30 -13.13 9.65 8.70
C LYS A 30 -14.64 9.91 8.64
N LYS A 31 -15.11 10.69 7.67
CA LYS A 31 -16.55 11.00 7.51
C LYS A 31 -17.41 9.76 7.26
N ILE A 32 -16.91 8.80 6.49
CA ILE A 32 -17.63 7.52 6.24
C ILE A 32 -17.44 6.50 7.35
N GLY A 33 -16.69 6.85 8.40
CA GLY A 33 -16.55 6.06 9.62
C GLY A 33 -15.66 4.83 9.45
N LEU A 34 -14.53 4.96 8.76
CA LEU A 34 -13.51 3.90 8.77
C LEU A 34 -12.80 3.86 10.12
N ASP A 35 -12.52 2.67 10.61
CA ASP A 35 -11.69 2.42 11.80
C ASP A 35 -10.20 2.49 11.44
N TYR A 36 -9.84 2.10 10.20
CA TYR A 36 -8.47 2.19 9.69
C TYR A 36 -8.43 2.42 8.18
N MET A 37 -7.29 2.93 7.69
CA MET A 37 -7.01 3.08 6.27
C MET A 37 -5.53 2.87 5.98
N ILE A 38 -5.22 2.45 4.75
CA ILE A 38 -3.85 2.33 4.24
C ILE A 38 -3.76 3.06 2.91
N ILE A 39 -2.95 4.11 2.86
CA ILE A 39 -2.61 4.78 1.60
C ILE A 39 -1.45 4.00 0.97
N THR A 40 -1.66 3.56 -0.26
CA THR A 40 -0.76 2.70 -1.03
C THR A 40 -0.41 3.33 -2.37
N ASP A 41 0.05 4.58 -2.36
CA ASP A 41 0.48 5.26 -3.58
C ASP A 41 1.57 4.46 -4.31
N HIS A 42 1.54 4.49 -5.65
CA HIS A 42 2.47 3.76 -6.50
C HIS A 42 3.92 4.19 -6.24
N ASN A 43 4.75 3.25 -5.83
CA ASN A 43 6.18 3.43 -5.57
C ASN A 43 6.52 4.66 -4.68
N TYR A 44 5.58 5.05 -3.80
CA TYR A 44 5.73 6.22 -2.95
C TYR A 44 5.13 6.02 -1.55
N ASN A 45 5.93 6.28 -0.51
CA ASN A 45 5.49 6.24 0.89
C ASN A 45 4.87 7.57 1.31
N THR A 46 3.58 7.73 1.10
CA THR A 46 2.82 8.93 1.53
C THR A 46 2.77 9.03 3.04
N ILE A 47 2.47 7.95 3.73
CA ILE A 47 2.43 7.89 5.19
C ILE A 47 3.78 7.38 5.70
N LYS A 48 4.58 8.27 6.28
CA LYS A 48 5.95 7.95 6.74
C LYS A 48 5.99 7.04 7.98
N LYS A 49 4.91 7.05 8.78
CA LYS A 49 4.78 6.24 9.99
C LYS A 49 3.30 6.05 10.31
N SER A 50 2.90 4.82 10.65
CA SER A 50 1.55 4.52 11.12
C SER A 50 1.22 5.35 12.37
N ARG A 51 -0.01 5.88 12.44
CA ARG A 51 -0.47 6.74 13.52
C ARG A 51 -1.99 6.74 13.64
N PHE A 52 -2.49 7.11 14.80
CA PHE A 52 -3.89 7.46 14.94
C PHE A 52 -4.14 8.93 14.50
N ASP A 53 -5.29 9.14 13.89
CA ASP A 53 -5.87 10.45 13.63
C ASP A 53 -7.30 10.45 14.21
N GLY A 54 -7.44 10.94 15.45
CA GLY A 54 -8.62 10.67 16.27
C GLY A 54 -8.71 9.16 16.55
N ASP A 55 -9.86 8.58 16.27
CA ASP A 55 -10.12 7.15 16.49
C ASP A 55 -9.74 6.29 15.28
N MET A 56 -9.40 6.88 14.13
CA MET A 56 -9.02 6.15 12.93
C MET A 56 -7.51 5.87 12.90
N LEU A 57 -7.13 4.61 12.67
CA LEU A 57 -5.74 4.21 12.46
C LEU A 57 -5.34 4.41 11.00
N ILE A 58 -4.33 5.23 10.75
CA ILE A 58 -3.70 5.39 9.44
C ILE A 58 -2.44 4.53 9.43
N ILE A 59 -2.41 3.52 8.58
CA ILE A 59 -1.30 2.57 8.48
C ILE A 59 -0.40 2.99 7.32
N GLN A 60 0.90 2.95 7.55
CA GLN A 60 1.91 3.12 6.52
C GLN A 60 1.78 2.03 5.46
N GLY A 61 1.80 2.40 4.19
CA GLY A 61 1.75 1.44 3.08
C GLY A 61 2.31 2.02 1.80
N GLN A 62 2.50 1.15 0.83
CA GLN A 62 2.94 1.49 -0.52
C GLN A 62 2.51 0.37 -1.46
N GLU A 63 2.12 0.71 -2.68
CA GLU A 63 1.98 -0.25 -3.77
C GLU A 63 3.25 -0.25 -4.61
N LEU A 64 3.98 -1.36 -4.57
CA LEU A 64 5.10 -1.59 -5.47
C LEU A 64 4.53 -1.91 -6.85
N THR A 65 4.86 -1.10 -7.82
CA THR A 65 4.28 -1.15 -9.17
C THR A 65 5.37 -1.14 -10.21
N ASP A 66 5.49 -2.23 -10.95
CA ASP A 66 6.36 -2.34 -12.12
C ASP A 66 5.87 -3.48 -13.03
N GLU A 67 6.60 -3.79 -14.12
CA GLU A 67 6.14 -4.71 -15.15
C GLU A 67 5.69 -6.11 -14.68
N PRO A 68 6.36 -6.78 -13.73
CA PRO A 68 5.90 -8.10 -13.27
C PRO A 68 4.56 -8.08 -12.53
N GLY A 69 4.11 -6.92 -12.04
CA GLY A 69 2.83 -6.82 -11.35
C GLY A 69 2.83 -5.82 -10.19
N HIS A 70 1.76 -5.83 -9.41
CA HIS A 70 1.56 -4.90 -8.31
C HIS A 70 1.48 -5.63 -6.97
N VAL A 71 2.16 -5.09 -5.96
CA VAL A 71 2.23 -5.67 -4.62
C VAL A 71 2.05 -4.58 -3.57
N ASN A 72 1.06 -4.73 -2.70
CA ASN A 72 0.94 -3.89 -1.53
C ASN A 72 1.87 -4.35 -0.40
N VAL A 73 2.54 -3.39 0.20
CA VAL A 73 3.34 -3.54 1.41
C VAL A 73 2.72 -2.69 2.50
N TRP A 74 2.29 -3.29 3.60
CA TRP A 74 1.59 -2.63 4.70
C TRP A 74 2.32 -2.74 6.03
N GLY A 75 2.31 -1.67 6.80
CA GLY A 75 2.75 -1.65 8.19
C GLY A 75 4.22 -1.36 8.42
N ALA A 76 5.05 -1.40 7.39
CA ALA A 76 6.45 -1.04 7.47
C ALA A 76 6.90 -0.21 6.26
N LYS A 77 7.99 0.53 6.42
CA LYS A 77 8.67 1.19 5.30
C LYS A 77 9.25 0.11 4.38
N VAL A 78 8.97 0.22 3.10
CA VAL A 78 9.66 -0.59 2.09
C VAL A 78 11.16 -0.26 2.17
N PRO A 79 12.05 -1.25 2.32
CA PRO A 79 13.49 -1.00 2.43
C PRO A 79 14.14 -0.54 1.12
N HIS A 80 13.35 -0.14 0.18
CA HIS A 80 13.69 0.20 -1.17
C HIS A 80 13.13 1.60 -1.49
N ASP A 81 14.00 2.54 -1.79
CA ASP A 81 13.59 3.87 -2.24
C ASP A 81 13.52 3.88 -3.77
N PRO A 82 12.40 4.32 -4.38
CA PRO A 82 12.35 4.55 -5.81
C PRO A 82 13.46 5.56 -6.23
N PRO A 83 13.99 5.45 -7.44
CA PRO A 83 13.44 4.79 -8.61
C PRO A 83 14.17 3.46 -8.96
N HIS A 84 14.06 2.44 -8.17
CA HIS A 84 14.56 1.15 -8.58
C HIS A 84 13.49 0.44 -9.41
N LYS A 85 13.90 -0.04 -10.57
CA LYS A 85 13.07 -0.82 -11.44
C LYS A 85 13.02 -2.25 -10.92
N LEU A 86 11.82 -2.79 -10.79
CA LEU A 86 11.59 -4.20 -10.46
C LEU A 86 11.28 -4.92 -11.77
N ASP A 87 12.32 -5.32 -12.49
CA ASP A 87 12.19 -5.86 -13.85
C ASP A 87 11.83 -7.34 -13.87
N THR A 88 12.05 -8.05 -12.78
CA THR A 88 11.88 -9.50 -12.71
C THR A 88 11.10 -9.93 -11.48
N VAL A 89 10.52 -11.13 -11.55
CA VAL A 89 9.87 -11.78 -10.40
C VAL A 89 10.86 -11.97 -9.24
N ASP A 90 12.14 -12.24 -9.54
CA ASP A 90 13.17 -12.37 -8.51
C ASP A 90 13.46 -11.03 -7.80
N ASP A 91 13.38 -9.90 -8.48
CA ASP A 91 13.53 -8.59 -7.84
C ASP A 91 12.36 -8.33 -6.86
N TYR A 92 11.14 -8.66 -7.28
CA TYR A 92 9.97 -8.60 -6.39
C TYR A 92 10.12 -9.53 -5.19
N LYS A 93 10.57 -10.76 -5.40
CA LYS A 93 10.77 -11.73 -4.32
C LYS A 93 11.76 -11.22 -3.27
N LYS A 94 12.91 -10.71 -3.70
CA LYS A 94 13.91 -10.12 -2.79
C LYS A 94 13.33 -8.95 -1.98
N LEU A 95 12.56 -8.08 -2.64
CA LEU A 95 11.95 -6.93 -2.00
C LEU A 95 10.83 -7.35 -1.03
N ILE A 96 10.02 -8.36 -1.39
CA ILE A 96 9.00 -8.95 -0.52
C ILE A 96 9.64 -9.54 0.73
N ASP A 97 10.71 -10.32 0.57
CA ASP A 97 11.40 -10.94 1.70
C ASP A 97 11.99 -9.87 2.63
N ALA A 98 12.67 -8.86 2.09
CA ALA A 98 13.20 -7.74 2.88
C ALA A 98 12.08 -6.94 3.57
N SER A 99 10.93 -6.77 2.92
CA SER A 99 9.76 -6.08 3.52
C SER A 99 9.18 -6.89 4.67
N ARG A 100 9.10 -8.21 4.53
CA ARG A 100 8.65 -9.11 5.61
C ARG A 100 9.60 -9.09 6.81
N GLU A 101 10.90 -9.12 6.56
CA GLU A 101 11.92 -8.99 7.61
C GLU A 101 11.79 -7.66 8.36
N ALA A 102 11.37 -6.58 7.68
CA ALA A 102 11.04 -5.30 8.29
C ALA A 102 9.69 -5.28 9.04
N GLY A 103 8.94 -6.40 9.06
CA GLY A 103 7.67 -6.54 9.76
C GLY A 103 6.44 -6.19 8.93
N ALA A 104 6.55 -6.06 7.61
CA ALA A 104 5.43 -5.77 6.73
C ALA A 104 4.51 -6.98 6.48
N THR A 105 3.24 -6.68 6.23
CA THR A 105 2.30 -7.60 5.60
C THR A 105 2.25 -7.32 4.10
N ILE A 106 2.18 -8.37 3.28
CA ILE A 106 2.25 -8.30 1.82
C ILE A 106 0.94 -8.82 1.21
N SER A 107 0.48 -8.13 0.16
CA SER A 107 -0.64 -8.58 -0.67
C SER A 107 -0.29 -8.47 -2.15
N LEU A 108 -0.52 -9.55 -2.90
CA LEU A 108 -0.50 -9.48 -4.37
C LEU A 108 -1.78 -8.80 -4.84
N ASN A 109 -1.66 -7.77 -5.65
CA ASN A 109 -2.79 -6.99 -6.11
C ASN A 109 -3.31 -7.52 -7.44
N HIS A 110 -4.63 -7.55 -7.59
CA HIS A 110 -5.36 -7.81 -8.83
C HIS A 110 -4.62 -8.69 -9.88
N PRO A 111 -4.09 -9.88 -9.51
CA PRO A 111 -3.17 -10.66 -10.34
C PRO A 111 -3.77 -11.11 -11.67
N PHE A 112 -5.10 -11.12 -11.80
CA PHE A 112 -5.84 -11.51 -13.00
C PHE A 112 -6.44 -10.31 -13.74
N CYS A 113 -6.03 -9.08 -13.44
CA CYS A 113 -6.46 -7.89 -14.15
C CYS A 113 -5.98 -7.93 -15.60
N SER A 114 -6.86 -7.62 -16.55
CA SER A 114 -6.51 -7.64 -17.99
C SER A 114 -5.53 -6.54 -18.39
N ASN A 115 -5.47 -5.44 -17.62
CA ASN A 115 -4.63 -4.29 -17.93
C ASN A 115 -3.28 -4.31 -17.19
N CYS A 116 -3.25 -4.92 -16.01
CA CYS A 116 -2.08 -4.97 -15.13
C CYS A 116 -2.05 -6.32 -14.37
N PRO A 117 -1.87 -7.44 -15.09
CA PRO A 117 -1.79 -8.76 -14.46
C PRO A 117 -0.51 -8.90 -13.66
N PHE A 118 -0.48 -9.86 -12.74
CA PHE A 118 0.79 -10.30 -12.17
C PHE A 118 1.37 -11.40 -13.07
N LEU A 119 2.52 -11.13 -13.65
CA LEU A 119 3.22 -12.06 -14.54
C LEU A 119 4.04 -13.04 -13.70
N LEU A 120 3.42 -14.16 -13.35
CA LEU A 120 4.07 -15.29 -12.69
C LEU A 120 4.48 -16.28 -13.79
N ASP A 121 5.77 -16.41 -14.02
CA ASP A 121 6.35 -17.52 -14.79
C ASP A 121 6.76 -18.66 -13.87
#